data_458acaeeb454ff7a142e79421a6c5a29
#
_entry.id   458acaeeb454ff7a142e79421a6c5a29
#
_cell.length_a   1.000
_cell.length_b   1.000
_cell.length_c   1.000
_cell.angle_alpha   90.00
_cell.angle_beta   90.00
_cell.angle_gamma   90.00
#
_symmetry.space_group_name_H-M   'P 1'
#
loop_
_entity.id
_entity.type
_entity.pdbx_description
1 polymer ?
#
loop_
_entity_poly.entity_id
_entity_poly.type
_entity_poly.pdbx_seq_one_letter_code
_entity_poly.pdbx_strand_id
1 'polypeptide(L)'
;YWELATLIVIMLLGHWIEMKSVMGASRALELLVQMMPAEAHLVHGEHIMDVKVEELKKEDIILIKANEKIPADGHVVEGESYLDESMLTGESKPVKKAKGDQVIGGSVNGSQSIKVKVAKTGKESYLNKVIALVEEAQKAKSKTQNLANVAARWLTFIAIGAGTGTLIVWLSMGKPWDFALERMVTVMVISCPHALGLAIPLVVAISTAVSAGKGLLIPNRTAFENARKIT
;
A
#
# COMPACT_ATOMS: atom_id res chain seq x y z
N TYR A 1 1.78 28.07 -29.81
CA TYR A 1 2.73 27.13 -29.14
C TYR A 1 2.73 27.27 -27.61
N TRP A 2 2.53 28.49 -27.08
CA TRP A 2 2.56 28.72 -25.61
C TRP A 2 1.38 28.05 -24.88
N GLU A 3 0.20 27.99 -25.50
CA GLU A 3 -0.99 27.31 -24.95
C GLU A 3 -0.75 25.81 -24.77
N LEU A 4 -0.13 25.17 -25.78
CA LEU A 4 0.25 23.75 -25.69
C LEU A 4 1.28 23.51 -24.59
N ALA A 5 2.28 24.38 -24.50
CA ALA A 5 3.29 24.29 -23.45
C ALA A 5 2.68 24.44 -22.04
N THR A 6 1.77 25.39 -21.86
CA THR A 6 1.05 25.60 -20.60
C THR A 6 0.20 24.39 -20.24
N LEU A 7 -0.51 23.80 -21.19
CA LEU A 7 -1.31 22.59 -20.98
C LEU A 7 -0.44 21.42 -20.52
N ILE A 8 0.69 21.18 -21.20
CA ILE A 8 1.64 20.12 -20.85
C ILE A 8 2.19 20.34 -19.43
N VAL A 9 2.58 21.56 -19.08
CA VAL A 9 3.10 21.88 -17.73
C VAL A 9 2.04 21.60 -16.66
N ILE A 10 0.79 22.02 -16.87
CA ILE A 10 -0.30 21.79 -15.92
C ILE A 10 -0.58 20.29 -15.77
N MET A 11 -0.60 19.54 -16.88
CA MET A 11 -0.80 18.09 -16.84
C MET A 11 0.35 17.37 -16.10
N LEU A 12 1.60 17.74 -16.38
CA LEU A 12 2.77 17.16 -15.70
C LEU A 12 2.76 17.50 -14.20
N LEU A 13 2.39 18.73 -13.83
CA LEU A 13 2.25 19.14 -12.44
C LEU A 13 1.16 18.33 -11.74
N GLY A 14 0.00 18.15 -12.37
CA GLY A 14 -1.08 17.33 -11.85
C GLY A 14 -0.65 15.88 -11.62
N HIS A 15 0.02 15.29 -12.59
CA HIS A 15 0.55 13.93 -12.50
C HIS A 15 1.65 13.78 -11.44
N TRP A 16 2.53 14.77 -11.30
CA TRP A 16 3.54 14.79 -10.25
C TRP A 16 2.94 14.84 -8.85
N ILE A 17 1.90 15.69 -8.64
CA ILE A 17 1.18 15.77 -7.36
C ILE A 17 0.50 14.43 -7.04
N GLU A 18 -0.12 13.80 -8.03
CA GLU A 18 -0.73 12.48 -7.91
C GLU A 18 0.30 11.43 -7.47
N MET A 19 1.41 11.30 -8.20
CA MET A 19 2.46 10.35 -7.88
C MET A 19 3.02 10.56 -6.47
N LYS A 20 3.27 11.80 -6.08
CA LYS A 20 3.74 12.14 -4.73
C LYS A 20 2.76 11.73 -3.65
N SER A 21 1.47 11.88 -3.90
CA SER A 21 0.41 11.52 -2.95
C SER A 21 0.24 9.99 -2.83
N VAL A 22 0.36 9.27 -3.95
CA VAL A 22 0.31 7.79 -3.96
C VAL A 22 1.53 7.17 -3.28
N MET A 23 2.73 7.74 -3.49
CA MET A 23 3.96 7.28 -2.82
C MET A 23 3.89 7.41 -1.30
N GLY A 24 3.18 8.42 -0.78
CA GLY A 24 2.97 8.56 0.67
C GLY A 24 2.22 7.38 1.30
N ALA A 25 1.31 6.75 0.57
CA ALA A 25 0.57 5.57 1.03
C ALA A 25 1.42 4.28 1.04
N SER A 26 2.43 4.19 0.16
CA SER A 26 3.36 3.04 0.11
C SER A 26 4.36 3.03 1.27
N ARG A 27 4.62 4.18 1.88
CA ARG A 27 5.60 4.32 2.96
C ARG A 27 5.23 3.52 4.22
N ALA A 28 3.94 3.34 4.49
CA ALA A 28 3.48 2.51 5.61
C ALA A 28 3.85 1.03 5.41
N LEU A 29 3.81 0.54 4.18
CA LEU A 29 4.20 -0.82 3.82
C LEU A 29 5.72 -1.02 3.96
N GLU A 30 6.52 -0.04 3.51
CA GLU A 30 7.99 -0.07 3.69
C GLU A 30 8.38 -0.12 5.17
N LEU A 31 7.69 0.63 6.04
CA LEU A 31 7.93 0.59 7.47
C LEU A 31 7.66 -0.80 8.06
N LEU A 32 6.60 -1.49 7.63
CA LEU A 32 6.32 -2.87 8.08
C LEU A 32 7.41 -3.84 7.63
N VAL A 33 7.91 -3.73 6.40
CA VAL A 33 9.01 -4.57 5.91
C VAL A 33 10.31 -4.30 6.68
N GLN A 34 10.61 -3.05 7.04
CA GLN A 34 11.78 -2.66 7.83
C GLN A 34 11.71 -3.14 9.30
N MET A 35 10.56 -3.64 9.75
CA MET A 35 10.43 -4.21 11.10
C MET A 35 11.10 -5.57 11.21
N MET A 36 11.28 -6.31 10.12
CA MET A 36 11.97 -7.60 10.17
C MET A 36 13.49 -7.40 10.18
N PRO A 37 14.22 -8.08 11.08
CA PRO A 37 15.68 -8.12 11.01
C PRO A 37 16.12 -8.89 9.77
N ALA A 38 17.31 -8.60 9.26
CA ALA A 38 17.88 -9.30 8.11
C ALA A 38 18.50 -10.66 8.51
N GLU A 39 18.97 -10.76 9.74
CA GLU A 39 19.73 -11.90 10.28
C GLU A 39 19.07 -12.45 11.54
N ALA A 40 19.34 -13.71 11.83
CA ALA A 40 18.89 -14.43 13.02
C ALA A 40 20.03 -15.29 13.59
N HIS A 41 20.05 -15.44 14.90
CA HIS A 41 21.04 -16.24 15.62
C HIS A 41 20.53 -17.70 15.76
N LEU A 42 20.86 -18.55 14.79
CA LEU A 42 20.49 -19.97 14.80
C LEU A 42 21.30 -20.73 15.83
N VAL A 43 20.65 -21.50 16.69
CA VAL A 43 21.29 -22.37 17.71
C VAL A 43 21.42 -23.77 17.13
N HIS A 44 22.66 -24.22 16.96
CA HIS A 44 22.96 -25.59 16.52
C HIS A 44 23.82 -26.28 17.56
N GLY A 45 23.20 -27.07 18.46
CA GLY A 45 23.87 -27.63 19.62
C GLY A 45 24.40 -26.55 20.57
N GLU A 46 25.70 -26.48 20.80
CA GLU A 46 26.34 -25.44 21.61
C GLU A 46 26.80 -24.22 20.83
N HIS A 47 26.69 -24.25 19.51
CA HIS A 47 27.13 -23.18 18.63
C HIS A 47 25.97 -22.29 18.20
N ILE A 48 26.27 -20.99 18.09
CA ILE A 48 25.34 -19.98 17.56
C ILE A 48 25.93 -19.47 16.24
N MET A 49 25.12 -19.52 15.18
CA MET A 49 25.50 -19.06 13.88
C MET A 49 24.54 -17.98 13.39
N ASP A 50 25.08 -16.92 12.81
CA ASP A 50 24.26 -15.88 12.20
C ASP A 50 23.86 -16.36 10.78
N VAL A 51 22.55 -16.41 10.55
CA VAL A 51 21.95 -16.84 9.28
C VAL A 51 20.96 -15.78 8.80
N LYS A 52 20.72 -15.72 7.51
CA LYS A 52 19.65 -14.86 7.00
C LYS A 52 18.28 -15.38 7.43
N VAL A 53 17.36 -14.46 7.76
CA VAL A 53 16.00 -14.83 8.19
C VAL A 53 15.27 -15.68 7.13
N GLU A 54 15.61 -15.47 5.85
CA GLU A 54 15.06 -16.25 4.72
C GLU A 54 15.49 -17.73 4.72
N GLU A 55 16.60 -18.05 5.38
CA GLU A 55 17.15 -19.42 5.45
C GLU A 55 16.57 -20.22 6.62
N LEU A 56 15.87 -19.53 7.56
CA LEU A 56 15.24 -20.18 8.70
C LEU A 56 14.17 -21.19 8.26
N LYS A 57 14.16 -22.33 8.92
CA LYS A 57 13.17 -23.39 8.72
C LYS A 57 12.27 -23.54 9.96
N LYS A 58 11.10 -24.14 9.76
CA LYS A 58 10.27 -24.58 10.88
C LYS A 58 11.07 -25.53 11.76
N GLU A 59 10.83 -25.43 13.06
CA GLU A 59 11.49 -26.21 14.11
C GLU A 59 12.92 -25.74 14.46
N ASP A 60 13.52 -24.82 13.72
CA ASP A 60 14.79 -24.20 14.10
C ASP A 60 14.68 -23.51 15.45
N ILE A 61 15.75 -23.56 16.24
CA ILE A 61 15.84 -22.84 17.52
C ILE A 61 16.74 -21.62 17.28
N ILE A 62 16.21 -20.45 17.59
CA ILE A 62 16.92 -19.18 17.47
C ILE A 62 17.09 -18.53 18.83
N LEU A 63 18.23 -17.90 19.05
CA LEU A 63 18.50 -17.07 20.21
C LEU A 63 18.11 -15.62 19.89
N ILE A 64 17.30 -15.02 20.74
CA ILE A 64 16.95 -13.60 20.69
C ILE A 64 17.63 -12.91 21.87
N LYS A 65 18.59 -12.05 21.59
CA LYS A 65 19.27 -11.28 22.64
C LYS A 65 18.40 -10.13 23.16
N ALA A 66 18.85 -9.50 24.23
CA ALA A 66 18.16 -8.34 24.78
C ALA A 66 18.08 -7.19 23.75
N ASN A 67 16.93 -6.54 23.67
CA ASN A 67 16.61 -5.43 22.76
C ASN A 67 16.68 -5.79 21.24
N GLU A 68 16.76 -7.05 20.90
CA GLU A 68 16.70 -7.50 19.50
C GLU A 68 15.28 -7.69 19.02
N LYS A 69 15.07 -7.53 17.73
CA LYS A 69 13.82 -7.87 17.07
C LYS A 69 13.71 -9.36 16.84
N ILE A 70 12.52 -9.91 17.02
CA ILE A 70 12.23 -11.33 16.78
C ILE A 70 12.14 -11.57 15.27
N PRO A 71 12.97 -12.47 14.69
CA PRO A 71 13.05 -12.64 13.24
C PRO A 71 11.94 -13.50 12.63
N ALA A 72 11.26 -14.32 13.42
CA ALA A 72 10.20 -15.21 12.93
C ALA A 72 9.18 -15.54 14.02
N ASP A 73 7.96 -15.93 13.63
CA ASP A 73 6.94 -16.38 14.56
C ASP A 73 7.31 -17.73 15.16
N GLY A 74 7.12 -17.88 16.45
CA GLY A 74 7.50 -19.10 17.15
C GLY A 74 6.93 -19.24 18.55
N HIS A 75 7.53 -20.16 19.30
CA HIS A 75 7.23 -20.39 20.72
C HIS A 75 8.51 -20.32 21.55
N VAL A 76 8.43 -19.70 22.71
CA VAL A 76 9.54 -19.66 23.67
C VAL A 76 9.83 -21.07 24.16
N VAL A 77 11.06 -21.56 24.02
CA VAL A 77 11.50 -22.87 24.54
C VAL A 77 12.33 -22.74 25.80
N GLU A 78 13.04 -21.61 25.94
CA GLU A 78 13.90 -21.33 27.10
C GLU A 78 13.95 -19.83 27.40
N GLY A 79 13.97 -19.49 28.69
CA GLY A 79 14.01 -18.09 29.15
C GLY A 79 12.62 -17.48 29.35
N GLU A 80 12.61 -16.25 29.85
CA GLU A 80 11.42 -15.38 29.92
C GLU A 80 11.84 -13.95 29.69
N SER A 81 10.97 -13.14 29.05
CA SER A 81 11.21 -11.73 28.81
C SER A 81 9.90 -10.96 28.62
N TYR A 82 9.99 -9.65 28.59
CA TYR A 82 8.89 -8.77 28.20
C TYR A 82 9.07 -8.36 26.75
N LEU A 83 8.08 -8.64 25.91
CA LEU A 83 8.10 -8.30 24.50
C LEU A 83 7.26 -7.05 24.21
N ASP A 84 7.83 -6.11 23.49
CA ASP A 84 7.09 -4.99 22.93
C ASP A 84 6.47 -5.40 21.59
N GLU A 85 5.17 -5.61 21.61
CA GLU A 85 4.34 -5.97 20.46
C GLU A 85 3.54 -4.76 19.94
N SER A 86 3.79 -3.55 20.48
CA SER A 86 2.98 -2.34 20.23
C SER A 86 2.84 -1.98 18.76
N MET A 87 3.91 -2.13 17.99
CA MET A 87 3.93 -1.86 16.56
C MET A 87 3.05 -2.82 15.74
N LEU A 88 2.72 -3.99 16.29
CA LEU A 88 1.94 -5.03 15.62
C LEU A 88 0.50 -5.09 16.13
N THR A 89 0.31 -4.94 17.44
CA THR A 89 -0.99 -5.07 18.10
C THR A 89 -1.64 -3.71 18.42
N GLY A 90 -0.85 -2.64 18.47
CA GLY A 90 -1.29 -1.33 18.92
C GLY A 90 -1.31 -1.17 20.46
N GLU A 91 -1.02 -2.23 21.23
CA GLU A 91 -0.99 -2.20 22.69
C GLU A 91 0.38 -1.72 23.19
N SER A 92 0.44 -0.57 23.85
CA SER A 92 1.69 0.06 24.29
C SER A 92 2.35 -0.64 25.48
N LYS A 93 1.71 -1.61 26.12
CA LYS A 93 2.25 -2.29 27.29
C LYS A 93 3.01 -3.54 26.90
N PRO A 94 4.30 -3.68 27.30
CA PRO A 94 5.06 -4.90 27.03
C PRO A 94 4.39 -6.14 27.67
N VAL A 95 4.36 -7.23 26.90
CA VAL A 95 3.72 -8.49 27.31
C VAL A 95 4.77 -9.46 27.80
N LYS A 96 4.57 -10.02 29.01
CA LYS A 96 5.45 -11.07 29.55
C LYS A 96 5.28 -12.34 28.72
N LYS A 97 6.38 -12.93 28.27
CA LYS A 97 6.43 -14.21 27.56
C LYS A 97 7.40 -15.14 28.28
N ALA A 98 6.95 -16.36 28.49
CA ALA A 98 7.70 -17.43 29.16
C ALA A 98 7.65 -18.70 28.30
N LYS A 99 8.31 -19.76 28.76
CA LYS A 99 8.35 -21.04 28.04
C LYS A 99 6.95 -21.57 27.69
N GLY A 100 6.75 -21.82 26.38
CA GLY A 100 5.49 -22.27 25.79
C GLY A 100 4.67 -21.14 25.16
N ASP A 101 4.93 -19.89 25.51
CA ASP A 101 4.19 -18.75 24.94
C ASP A 101 4.55 -18.49 23.50
N GLN A 102 3.57 -18.02 22.73
CA GLN A 102 3.76 -17.63 21.35
C GLN A 102 4.40 -16.24 21.26
N VAL A 103 5.34 -16.08 20.33
CA VAL A 103 5.96 -14.81 19.97
C VAL A 103 5.74 -14.50 18.49
N ILE A 104 5.68 -13.23 18.17
CA ILE A 104 5.37 -12.73 16.83
C ILE A 104 6.65 -12.09 16.26
N GLY A 105 7.00 -12.46 15.02
CA GLY A 105 8.10 -11.85 14.29
C GLY A 105 7.87 -10.35 14.07
N GLY A 106 8.92 -9.55 14.29
CA GLY A 106 8.86 -8.10 14.28
C GLY A 106 8.67 -7.43 15.64
N SER A 107 8.29 -8.18 16.69
CA SER A 107 8.27 -7.69 18.07
C SER A 107 9.69 -7.43 18.58
N VAL A 108 9.83 -6.54 19.55
CA VAL A 108 11.13 -6.22 20.17
C VAL A 108 11.24 -6.94 21.50
N ASN A 109 12.32 -7.70 21.67
CA ASN A 109 12.62 -8.37 22.94
C ASN A 109 13.06 -7.36 24.00
N GLY A 110 12.71 -7.60 25.26
CA GLY A 110 13.12 -6.77 26.39
C GLY A 110 14.56 -7.04 26.82
N SER A 111 14.80 -6.97 28.12
CA SER A 111 16.15 -6.98 28.71
C SER A 111 16.78 -8.36 28.88
N GLN A 112 16.02 -9.44 28.68
CA GLN A 112 16.52 -10.82 28.88
C GLN A 112 16.56 -11.58 27.57
N SER A 113 17.56 -12.45 27.39
CA SER A 113 17.64 -13.32 26.21
C SER A 113 16.66 -14.49 26.32
N ILE A 114 16.04 -14.85 25.22
CA ILE A 114 15.13 -15.99 25.11
C ILE A 114 15.52 -16.86 23.91
N LYS A 115 15.24 -18.17 24.01
CA LYS A 115 15.32 -19.08 22.87
C LYS A 115 13.91 -19.35 22.34
N VAL A 116 13.76 -19.21 21.04
CA VAL A 116 12.48 -19.37 20.35
C VAL A 116 12.59 -20.46 19.31
N LYS A 117 11.62 -21.38 19.32
CA LYS A 117 11.47 -22.38 18.28
C LYS A 117 10.58 -21.83 17.19
N VAL A 118 11.09 -21.78 15.98
CA VAL A 118 10.41 -21.22 14.80
C VAL A 118 9.20 -22.07 14.43
N ALA A 119 8.02 -21.48 14.40
CA ALA A 119 6.77 -22.14 14.01
C ALA A 119 6.34 -21.81 12.59
N LYS A 120 6.58 -20.56 12.16
CA LYS A 120 6.17 -20.07 10.84
C LYS A 120 7.28 -19.22 10.23
N THR A 121 7.52 -19.41 8.94
CA THR A 121 8.52 -18.67 8.16
C THR A 121 7.92 -18.15 6.86
N GLY A 122 8.58 -17.19 6.24
CA GLY A 122 8.21 -16.68 4.92
C GLY A 122 6.75 -16.22 4.86
N LYS A 123 6.02 -16.65 3.84
CA LYS A 123 4.63 -16.23 3.59
C LYS A 123 3.62 -16.62 4.69
N GLU A 124 3.97 -17.57 5.55
CA GLU A 124 3.09 -18.01 6.64
C GLU A 124 3.22 -17.14 7.89
N SER A 125 4.25 -16.30 7.99
CA SER A 125 4.46 -15.42 9.15
C SER A 125 3.32 -14.41 9.28
N TYR A 126 3.05 -14.00 10.52
CA TYR A 126 2.01 -13.01 10.85
C TYR A 126 2.22 -11.72 10.08
N LEU A 127 3.44 -11.18 10.07
CA LEU A 127 3.75 -9.92 9.40
C LEU A 127 3.53 -10.00 7.88
N ASN A 128 3.98 -11.09 7.24
CA ASN A 128 3.75 -11.27 5.79
C ASN A 128 2.26 -11.43 5.45
N LYS A 129 1.46 -12.04 6.32
CA LYS A 129 -0.01 -12.06 6.16
C LYS A 129 -0.62 -10.67 6.27
N VAL A 130 -0.17 -9.87 7.23
CA VAL A 130 -0.61 -8.47 7.36
C VAL A 130 -0.23 -7.66 6.12
N ILE A 131 1.01 -7.80 5.64
CA ILE A 131 1.48 -7.16 4.39
C ILE A 131 0.57 -7.56 3.22
N ALA A 132 0.32 -8.85 3.03
CA ALA A 132 -0.54 -9.36 1.96
C ALA A 132 -1.98 -8.81 2.05
N LEU A 133 -2.56 -8.74 3.26
CA LEU A 133 -3.88 -8.15 3.50
C LEU A 133 -3.91 -6.65 3.16
N VAL A 134 -2.85 -5.91 3.50
CA VAL A 134 -2.74 -4.49 3.16
C VAL A 134 -2.61 -4.29 1.66
N GLU A 135 -1.81 -5.10 0.98
CA GLU A 135 -1.69 -5.07 -0.49
C GLU A 135 -3.02 -5.41 -1.18
N GLU A 136 -3.72 -6.44 -0.71
CA GLU A 136 -5.03 -6.80 -1.24
C GLU A 136 -6.05 -5.68 -1.02
N ALA A 137 -6.05 -5.07 0.16
CA ALA A 137 -6.90 -3.92 0.46
C ALA A 137 -6.57 -2.70 -0.43
N GLN A 138 -5.29 -2.47 -0.74
CA GLN A 138 -4.88 -1.41 -1.68
C GLN A 138 -5.30 -1.70 -3.12
N LYS A 139 -5.29 -2.96 -3.54
CA LYS A 139 -5.73 -3.41 -4.88
C LYS A 139 -7.26 -3.43 -5.02
N ALA A 140 -7.99 -3.56 -3.91
CA ALA A 140 -9.45 -3.59 -3.91
C ALA A 140 -10.04 -2.24 -4.34
N LYS A 141 -10.61 -2.17 -5.53
CA LYS A 141 -11.29 -0.98 -6.05
C LYS A 141 -12.66 -0.83 -5.38
N SER A 142 -12.96 0.37 -4.88
CA SER A 142 -14.29 0.66 -4.35
C SER A 142 -15.36 0.69 -5.45
N LYS A 143 -16.63 0.53 -5.09
CA LYS A 143 -17.75 0.67 -6.04
C LYS A 143 -17.77 2.05 -6.69
N THR A 144 -17.49 3.09 -5.91
CA THR A 144 -17.40 4.48 -6.38
C THR A 144 -16.28 4.66 -7.40
N GLN A 145 -15.11 4.04 -7.18
CA GLN A 145 -14.00 4.07 -8.12
C GLN A 145 -14.32 3.32 -9.42
N ASN A 146 -15.02 2.17 -9.34
CA ASN A 146 -15.46 1.45 -10.51
C ASN A 146 -16.48 2.25 -11.33
N LEU A 147 -17.43 2.90 -10.68
CA LEU A 147 -18.41 3.76 -11.34
C LEU A 147 -17.73 4.92 -12.08
N ALA A 148 -16.77 5.57 -11.44
CA ALA A 148 -16.01 6.65 -12.05
C ALA A 148 -15.17 6.18 -13.25
N ASN A 149 -14.56 5.01 -13.17
CA ASN A 149 -13.81 4.43 -14.29
C ASN A 149 -14.74 4.12 -15.49
N VAL A 150 -15.96 3.65 -15.22
CA VAL A 150 -16.97 3.44 -16.27
C VAL A 150 -17.41 4.77 -16.87
N ALA A 151 -17.70 5.76 -16.04
CA ALA A 151 -18.06 7.11 -16.50
C ALA A 151 -16.95 7.75 -17.33
N ALA A 152 -15.70 7.70 -16.86
CA ALA A 152 -14.54 8.21 -17.59
C ALA A 152 -14.38 7.54 -18.95
N ARG A 153 -14.57 6.23 -19.05
CA ARG A 153 -14.53 5.49 -20.31
C ARG A 153 -15.60 5.99 -21.30
N TRP A 154 -16.83 6.13 -20.85
CA TRP A 154 -17.91 6.65 -21.70
C TRP A 154 -17.65 8.09 -22.13
N LEU A 155 -17.19 8.97 -21.25
CA LEU A 155 -16.82 10.34 -21.57
C LEU A 155 -15.70 10.41 -22.61
N THR A 156 -14.72 9.50 -22.53
CA THR A 156 -13.65 9.40 -23.53
C THR A 156 -14.21 9.04 -24.91
N PHE A 157 -15.12 8.07 -25.02
CA PHE A 157 -15.75 7.75 -26.30
C PHE A 157 -16.59 8.91 -26.84
N ILE A 158 -17.32 9.61 -25.97
CA ILE A 158 -18.08 10.81 -26.35
C ILE A 158 -17.15 11.91 -26.84
N ALA A 159 -16.02 12.16 -26.15
CA ALA A 159 -15.03 13.16 -26.53
C ALA A 159 -14.43 12.86 -27.91
N ILE A 160 -14.06 11.60 -28.17
CA ILE A 160 -13.52 11.18 -29.47
C ILE A 160 -14.58 11.34 -30.57
N GLY A 161 -15.81 10.91 -30.31
CA GLY A 161 -16.93 11.05 -31.26
C GLY A 161 -17.28 12.49 -31.57
N ALA A 162 -17.38 13.35 -30.55
CA ALA A 162 -17.67 14.76 -30.69
C ALA A 162 -16.52 15.49 -31.42
N GLY A 163 -15.25 15.19 -31.08
CA GLY A 163 -14.10 15.76 -31.74
C GLY A 163 -14.03 15.37 -33.23
N THR A 164 -14.20 14.09 -33.55
CA THR A 164 -14.22 13.59 -34.93
C THR A 164 -15.40 14.19 -35.73
N GLY A 165 -16.59 14.27 -35.11
CA GLY A 165 -17.75 14.93 -35.70
C GLY A 165 -17.47 16.41 -35.99
N THR A 166 -16.84 17.12 -35.08
CA THR A 166 -16.43 18.52 -35.27
C THR A 166 -15.49 18.66 -36.46
N LEU A 167 -14.49 17.79 -36.61
CA LEU A 167 -13.59 17.78 -37.75
C LEU A 167 -14.34 17.63 -39.09
N ILE A 168 -15.23 16.61 -39.16
CA ILE A 168 -16.01 16.32 -40.38
C ILE A 168 -16.89 17.50 -40.72
N VAL A 169 -17.60 18.10 -39.78
CA VAL A 169 -18.50 19.25 -40.01
C VAL A 169 -17.72 20.45 -40.59
N TRP A 170 -16.59 20.83 -39.96
CA TRP A 170 -15.82 21.97 -40.43
C TRP A 170 -15.19 21.74 -41.82
N LEU A 171 -14.71 20.53 -42.10
CA LEU A 171 -14.21 20.17 -43.42
C LEU A 171 -15.33 20.19 -44.47
N SER A 172 -16.54 19.70 -44.18
CA SER A 172 -17.69 19.74 -45.09
C SER A 172 -18.19 21.15 -45.37
N MET A 173 -17.94 22.08 -44.42
CA MET A 173 -18.21 23.51 -44.61
C MET A 173 -17.11 24.25 -45.41
N GLY A 174 -16.13 23.51 -45.95
CA GLY A 174 -15.04 24.10 -46.77
C GLY A 174 -13.99 24.87 -45.97
N LYS A 175 -13.91 24.66 -44.63
CA LYS A 175 -12.87 25.29 -43.83
C LYS A 175 -11.52 24.61 -44.05
N PRO A 176 -10.39 25.34 -43.91
CA PRO A 176 -9.06 24.74 -44.04
C PRO A 176 -8.79 23.70 -42.97
N TRP A 177 -7.90 22.75 -43.29
CA TRP A 177 -7.57 21.62 -42.46
C TRP A 177 -7.05 22.01 -41.06
N ASP A 178 -6.17 22.99 -40.99
CA ASP A 178 -5.60 23.52 -39.76
C ASP A 178 -6.67 24.07 -38.82
N PHE A 179 -7.63 24.81 -39.32
CA PHE A 179 -8.76 25.32 -38.55
C PHE A 179 -9.65 24.17 -38.02
N ALA A 180 -9.99 23.22 -38.88
CA ALA A 180 -10.84 22.08 -38.48
C ALA A 180 -10.16 21.20 -37.42
N LEU A 181 -8.85 20.96 -37.55
CA LEU A 181 -8.04 20.19 -36.60
C LEU A 181 -7.95 20.90 -35.24
N GLU A 182 -7.71 22.22 -35.23
CA GLU A 182 -7.68 23.02 -34.00
C GLU A 182 -8.99 22.89 -33.21
N ARG A 183 -10.13 22.98 -33.87
CA ARG A 183 -11.45 22.84 -33.24
C ARG A 183 -11.71 21.42 -32.73
N MET A 184 -11.33 20.42 -33.53
CA MET A 184 -11.37 19.02 -33.08
C MET A 184 -10.59 18.81 -31.77
N VAL A 185 -9.33 19.24 -31.73
CA VAL A 185 -8.45 19.11 -30.58
C VAL A 185 -9.02 19.85 -29.37
N THR A 186 -9.52 21.07 -29.58
CA THR A 186 -10.15 21.87 -28.52
C THR A 186 -11.33 21.14 -27.90
N VAL A 187 -12.23 20.56 -28.69
CA VAL A 187 -13.39 19.79 -28.20
C VAL A 187 -12.93 18.55 -27.44
N MET A 188 -11.93 17.82 -27.95
CA MET A 188 -11.41 16.64 -27.27
C MET A 188 -10.79 16.98 -25.91
N VAL A 189 -9.98 18.04 -25.83
CA VAL A 189 -9.31 18.46 -24.58
C VAL A 189 -10.34 18.92 -23.53
N ILE A 190 -11.32 19.73 -23.92
CA ILE A 190 -12.36 20.20 -22.98
C ILE A 190 -13.25 19.07 -22.50
N SER A 191 -13.53 18.09 -23.35
CA SER A 191 -14.37 16.95 -23.03
C SER A 191 -13.64 15.83 -22.28
N CYS A 192 -12.31 15.93 -22.13
CA CYS A 192 -11.51 14.88 -21.49
C CYS A 192 -11.78 14.83 -19.98
N PRO A 193 -12.21 13.67 -19.41
CA PRO A 193 -12.49 13.53 -17.98
C PRO A 193 -11.22 13.35 -17.13
N HIS A 194 -10.15 14.03 -17.46
CA HIS A 194 -8.84 13.86 -16.81
C HIS A 194 -8.91 14.09 -15.28
N ALA A 195 -9.62 15.13 -14.86
CA ALA A 195 -9.80 15.43 -13.45
C ALA A 195 -10.55 14.31 -12.69
N LEU A 196 -11.50 13.63 -13.33
CA LEU A 196 -12.24 12.51 -12.71
C LEU A 196 -11.35 11.29 -12.52
N GLY A 197 -10.46 11.01 -13.49
CA GLY A 197 -9.49 9.90 -13.41
C GLY A 197 -8.44 10.08 -12.31
N LEU A 198 -8.08 11.33 -11.99
CA LEU A 198 -7.08 11.67 -10.97
C LEU A 198 -7.66 11.86 -9.56
N ALA A 199 -8.82 12.49 -9.44
CA ALA A 199 -9.39 12.86 -8.14
C ALA A 199 -9.72 11.65 -7.26
N ILE A 200 -10.24 10.58 -7.84
CA ILE A 200 -10.69 9.42 -7.06
C ILE A 200 -9.52 8.61 -6.49
N PRO A 201 -8.49 8.20 -7.27
CA PRO A 201 -7.30 7.58 -6.71
C PRO A 201 -6.63 8.43 -5.63
N LEU A 202 -6.58 9.75 -5.82
CA LEU A 202 -5.99 10.68 -4.87
C LEU A 202 -6.75 10.71 -3.53
N VAL A 203 -8.08 10.88 -3.56
CA VAL A 203 -8.92 10.86 -2.36
C VAL A 203 -8.80 9.53 -1.63
N VAL A 204 -8.75 8.44 -2.38
CA VAL A 204 -8.58 7.09 -1.84
C VAL A 204 -7.22 6.93 -1.15
N ALA A 205 -6.13 7.38 -1.77
CA ALA A 205 -4.78 7.32 -1.21
C ALA A 205 -4.68 8.15 0.08
N ILE A 206 -5.17 9.40 0.06
CA ILE A 206 -5.17 10.28 1.23
C ILE A 206 -6.00 9.69 2.38
N SER A 207 -7.22 9.21 2.09
CA SER A 207 -8.08 8.62 3.12
C SER A 207 -7.45 7.39 3.77
N THR A 208 -6.78 6.54 2.98
CA THR A 208 -6.07 5.36 3.48
C THR A 208 -4.87 5.76 4.34
N ALA A 209 -4.07 6.73 3.89
CA ALA A 209 -2.91 7.21 4.64
C ALA A 209 -3.31 7.85 5.98
N VAL A 210 -4.37 8.67 6.00
CA VAL A 210 -4.89 9.28 7.23
C VAL A 210 -5.44 8.24 8.19
N SER A 211 -6.15 7.22 7.70
CA SER A 211 -6.70 6.15 8.52
C SER A 211 -5.58 5.27 9.11
N ALA A 212 -4.60 4.90 8.29
CA ALA A 212 -3.44 4.12 8.73
C ALA A 212 -2.61 4.88 9.78
N GLY A 213 -2.41 6.19 9.60
CA GLY A 213 -1.72 7.05 10.57
C GLY A 213 -2.44 7.17 11.93
N LYS A 214 -3.74 6.83 11.97
CA LYS A 214 -4.55 6.74 13.21
C LYS A 214 -4.73 5.31 13.74
N GLY A 215 -3.97 4.34 13.20
CA GLY A 215 -4.06 2.94 13.60
C GLY A 215 -5.28 2.18 13.05
N LEU A 216 -6.04 2.80 12.11
CA LEU A 216 -7.21 2.17 11.49
C LEU A 216 -6.80 1.54 10.16
N LEU A 217 -6.64 0.23 10.15
CA LEU A 217 -6.50 -0.55 8.91
C LEU A 217 -7.89 -0.81 8.32
N ILE A 218 -8.10 -0.40 7.07
CA ILE A 218 -9.37 -0.58 6.37
C ILE A 218 -9.21 -1.72 5.35
N PRO A 219 -9.47 -2.98 5.75
CA PRO A 219 -9.30 -4.13 4.85
C PRO A 219 -10.36 -4.19 3.75
N ASN A 220 -11.52 -3.59 3.96
CA ASN A 220 -12.63 -3.60 2.99
C ASN A 220 -13.19 -2.20 2.78
N ARG A 221 -12.84 -1.58 1.66
CA ARG A 221 -13.29 -0.22 1.30
C ARG A 221 -14.80 -0.10 1.10
N THR A 222 -15.42 -1.12 0.53
CA THR A 222 -16.87 -1.13 0.34
C THR A 222 -17.59 -1.12 1.69
N ALA A 223 -17.09 -1.87 2.66
CA ALA A 223 -17.62 -1.85 4.03
C ALA A 223 -17.41 -0.48 4.70
N PHE A 224 -16.25 0.15 4.50
CA PHE A 224 -15.97 1.49 5.02
C PHE A 224 -16.86 2.57 4.39
N GLU A 225 -17.08 2.54 3.07
CA GLU A 225 -18.00 3.44 2.39
C GLU A 225 -19.45 3.25 2.88
N ASN A 226 -19.85 2.02 3.18
CA ASN A 226 -21.17 1.73 3.73
C ASN A 226 -21.29 2.15 5.21
N ALA A 227 -20.23 2.03 6.00
CA ALA A 227 -20.22 2.49 7.39
C ALA A 227 -20.53 3.99 7.52
N ARG A 228 -20.11 4.81 6.54
CA ARG A 228 -20.45 6.24 6.48
C ARG A 228 -21.94 6.52 6.31
N LYS A 229 -22.73 5.56 5.85
CA LYS A 229 -24.17 5.68 5.66
C LYS A 229 -24.99 5.27 6.89
N ILE A 230 -24.31 4.74 7.91
CA ILE A 230 -24.94 4.37 9.17
C ILE A 230 -24.92 5.64 10.04
N THR A 231 -26.03 6.33 10.06
CA THR A 231 -26.34 7.46 10.96
C THR A 231 -27.27 6.98 12.06
#